data_dfecc75ffd904ab6fd71d6d2efefb790
#
_entry.id   dfecc75ffd904ab6fd71d6d2efefb790
#
_cell.length_a   1.000
_cell.length_b   1.000
_cell.length_c   1.000
_cell.angle_alpha   90.00
_cell.angle_beta   90.00
_cell.angle_gamma   90.00
#
_symmetry.space_group_name_H-M   'P 1'
#
loop_
_entity.id
_entity.type
_entity.pdbx_description
1 polymer ?
#
loop_
_entity_poly.entity_id
_entity_poly.type
_entity_poly.pdbx_seq_one_letter_code
_entity_poly.pdbx_strand_id
1 'polypeptide(L)'
;MSMRLSAFIEQHKESIVQSWEDFARTISPPVLTMDREGLRDHISLILDTIIVDLDTPQTPHEQTRKSRGEAPDANAPSHAQTHAAERLASGYTVFQLISEFRAMRASVLRLWAANSPAVTWSDADDVTRFNEAVDQALAESVMRYATLVESTIRMQKIAEVELRQSNQQKDDFLAMLAHELRNPLAPIRTAAQLLGTLPGDEMMVQQASAIIVRQMSHLTHIVDDLLDISRITRGLVKLHTEPLDVKLIVSSAVEQARALIEARHHQLVLKPGSTPAFVEGDKTRLVQVLSNLLNNAAKYTPHNGKIVLSLGVCEDHVHFTVSDNGSGIAPDLMSHIFELFTQADRTLDRAQGGLGLGLSLVKNIVALHGGEVEAKSEGLGKGSVFTIKLPLLKKQSDTDTVGRPGELHLPGLAMPDSERLQLMVVDDNRDAGQSLGSLLKANRYRTLVHESAESALSDAALPGTRVFILDIGMPGMDGYELARRLRANPATQRAMLIALTGYGQEKDRAMGKAAGFDHYFVKPVDPHQLTQLLAELPAHV
;
A
#
# COMPACT_ATOMS: atom_id res chain seq x y z
N MET A 1 6.41 -75.10 -22.56
CA MET A 1 7.10 -73.83 -22.85
C MET A 1 6.95 -72.98 -21.63
N SER A 2 8.04 -72.42 -21.08
CA SER A 2 7.97 -71.45 -20.01
C SER A 2 7.30 -70.16 -20.56
N MET A 3 6.36 -69.59 -19.79
CA MET A 3 5.71 -68.32 -20.16
C MET A 3 6.73 -67.21 -20.02
N ARG A 4 6.93 -66.35 -21.03
CA ARG A 4 7.81 -65.17 -20.93
C ARG A 4 7.34 -64.28 -19.80
N LEU A 5 8.31 -63.60 -19.17
CA LEU A 5 8.03 -62.75 -18.02
C LEU A 5 7.10 -61.58 -18.37
N SER A 6 7.19 -60.97 -19.58
CA SER A 6 6.25 -59.96 -20.06
C SER A 6 4.80 -60.43 -20.11
N ALA A 7 4.57 -61.62 -20.74
CA ALA A 7 3.24 -62.23 -20.82
C ALA A 7 2.70 -62.65 -19.44
N PHE A 8 3.58 -63.09 -18.54
CA PHE A 8 3.21 -63.35 -17.15
C PHE A 8 2.76 -62.11 -16.39
N ILE A 9 3.50 -61.01 -16.50
CA ILE A 9 3.13 -59.72 -15.86
C ILE A 9 1.78 -59.26 -16.39
N GLU A 10 1.58 -59.28 -17.70
CA GLU A 10 0.31 -58.89 -18.35
C GLU A 10 -0.87 -59.72 -17.84
N GLN A 11 -0.72 -61.06 -17.80
CA GLN A 11 -1.78 -61.96 -17.34
C GLN A 11 -2.09 -61.86 -15.86
N HIS A 12 -1.10 -61.55 -15.00
CA HIS A 12 -1.21 -61.51 -13.53
C HIS A 12 -1.15 -60.11 -12.96
N LYS A 13 -1.29 -59.07 -13.81
CA LYS A 13 -1.13 -57.66 -13.44
C LYS A 13 -1.95 -57.26 -12.22
N GLU A 14 -3.21 -57.64 -12.18
CA GLU A 14 -4.12 -57.37 -11.07
C GLU A 14 -3.64 -57.95 -9.74
N SER A 15 -3.13 -59.18 -9.74
CA SER A 15 -2.59 -59.84 -8.55
C SER A 15 -1.29 -59.20 -8.07
N ILE A 16 -0.45 -58.71 -9.00
CA ILE A 16 0.77 -58.00 -8.73
C ILE A 16 0.44 -56.65 -8.06
N VAL A 17 -0.48 -55.88 -8.65
CA VAL A 17 -0.94 -54.57 -8.16
C VAL A 17 -1.57 -54.74 -6.77
N GLN A 18 -2.37 -55.77 -6.55
CA GLN A 18 -2.97 -56.05 -5.25
C GLN A 18 -1.90 -56.36 -4.16
N SER A 19 -0.94 -57.22 -4.50
CA SER A 19 0.18 -57.54 -3.58
C SER A 19 1.03 -56.30 -3.24
N TRP A 20 1.21 -55.39 -4.19
CA TRP A 20 1.89 -54.15 -3.98
C TRP A 20 1.04 -53.18 -3.13
N GLU A 21 -0.27 -53.06 -3.41
CA GLU A 21 -1.20 -52.22 -2.62
C GLU A 21 -1.21 -52.65 -1.15
N ASP A 22 -1.27 -53.94 -0.88
CA ASP A 22 -1.22 -54.48 0.48
C ASP A 22 0.08 -54.09 1.20
N PHE A 23 1.21 -54.07 0.48
CA PHE A 23 2.48 -53.58 1.02
C PHE A 23 2.46 -52.05 1.22
N ALA A 24 2.02 -51.29 0.24
CA ALA A 24 1.99 -49.82 0.30
C ALA A 24 1.17 -49.33 1.51
N ARG A 25 0.11 -50.02 1.87
CA ARG A 25 -0.71 -49.74 3.06
C ARG A 25 0.01 -49.98 4.38
N THR A 26 1.08 -50.75 4.39
CA THR A 26 1.90 -50.96 5.60
C THR A 26 2.91 -49.83 5.83
N ILE A 27 3.11 -48.94 4.85
CA ILE A 27 4.04 -47.83 4.97
C ILE A 27 3.41 -46.75 5.86
N SER A 28 4.13 -46.35 6.92
CA SER A 28 3.70 -45.31 7.87
C SER A 28 4.43 -43.99 7.60
N PRO A 29 3.76 -42.82 7.64
CA PRO A 29 2.36 -42.64 8.01
C PRO A 29 1.41 -43.13 6.91
N PRO A 30 0.22 -43.67 7.29
CA PRO A 30 -0.76 -44.07 6.32
C PRO A 30 -1.20 -42.90 5.49
N VAL A 31 -1.33 -43.08 4.19
CA VAL A 31 -1.76 -42.05 3.24
C VAL A 31 -3.20 -41.69 3.52
N LEU A 32 -3.42 -40.66 4.33
CA LEU A 32 -4.75 -40.17 4.67
C LEU A 32 -5.43 -39.37 3.52
N THR A 33 -4.70 -39.11 2.43
CA THR A 33 -5.13 -38.17 1.36
C THR A 33 -5.24 -38.78 -0.05
N MET A 34 -4.76 -39.99 -0.28
CA MET A 34 -4.93 -40.68 -1.57
C MET A 34 -6.11 -41.64 -1.53
N ASP A 35 -6.96 -41.56 -2.57
CA ASP A 35 -7.97 -42.57 -2.81
C ASP A 35 -7.34 -43.88 -3.32
N ARG A 36 -8.13 -44.95 -3.27
CA ARG A 36 -7.68 -46.30 -3.66
C ARG A 36 -7.32 -46.36 -5.14
N GLU A 37 -8.00 -45.60 -5.95
CA GLU A 37 -7.88 -45.56 -7.39
C GLU A 37 -6.55 -44.93 -7.82
N GLY A 38 -6.20 -43.75 -7.30
CA GLY A 38 -4.93 -43.06 -7.56
C GLY A 38 -3.70 -43.82 -7.06
N LEU A 39 -3.84 -44.65 -6.01
CA LEU A 39 -2.77 -45.55 -5.55
C LEU A 39 -2.43 -46.61 -6.59
N ARG A 40 -3.43 -47.19 -7.24
CA ARG A 40 -3.29 -48.35 -8.14
C ARG A 40 -2.93 -47.96 -9.59
N ASP A 41 -3.45 -46.85 -10.06
CA ASP A 41 -3.33 -46.45 -11.47
C ASP A 41 -1.89 -46.26 -11.89
N HIS A 42 -1.07 -45.57 -11.09
CA HIS A 42 0.32 -45.29 -11.42
C HIS A 42 1.20 -46.54 -11.46
N ILE A 43 1.02 -47.49 -10.53
CA ILE A 43 1.82 -48.71 -10.56
C ILE A 43 1.43 -49.61 -11.71
N SER A 44 0.13 -49.58 -12.07
CA SER A 44 -0.38 -50.27 -13.26
C SER A 44 0.28 -49.74 -14.54
N LEU A 45 0.38 -48.41 -14.69
CA LEU A 45 1.02 -47.76 -15.83
C LEU A 45 2.55 -47.95 -15.86
N ILE A 46 3.20 -48.03 -14.71
CA ILE A 46 4.64 -48.39 -14.63
C ILE A 46 4.84 -49.82 -15.10
N LEU A 47 3.98 -50.78 -14.69
CA LEU A 47 4.05 -52.14 -15.14
C LEU A 47 3.82 -52.26 -16.67
N ASP A 48 2.89 -51.47 -17.22
CA ASP A 48 2.69 -51.41 -18.70
C ASP A 48 3.94 -50.91 -19.41
N THR A 49 4.59 -49.91 -18.89
CA THR A 49 5.86 -49.41 -19.43
C THR A 49 6.95 -50.48 -19.39
N ILE A 50 7.03 -51.25 -18.31
CA ILE A 50 7.97 -52.36 -18.16
C ILE A 50 7.66 -53.50 -19.15
N ILE A 51 6.38 -53.86 -19.34
CA ILE A 51 5.96 -54.89 -20.32
C ILE A 51 6.40 -54.48 -21.73
N VAL A 52 6.13 -53.25 -22.14
CA VAL A 52 6.54 -52.72 -23.46
C VAL A 52 8.06 -52.76 -23.62
N ASP A 53 8.82 -52.44 -22.56
CA ASP A 53 10.26 -52.48 -22.59
C ASP A 53 10.81 -53.90 -22.71
N LEU A 54 10.19 -54.89 -22.05
CA LEU A 54 10.56 -56.29 -22.14
C LEU A 54 10.31 -56.90 -23.53
N ASP A 55 9.26 -56.45 -24.21
CA ASP A 55 8.87 -56.94 -25.54
C ASP A 55 9.58 -56.21 -26.68
N THR A 56 10.19 -55.05 -26.40
CA THR A 56 10.92 -54.27 -27.40
C THR A 56 12.32 -54.86 -27.60
N PRO A 57 12.71 -55.27 -28.85
CA PRO A 57 14.08 -55.70 -29.11
C PRO A 57 15.09 -54.57 -28.81
N GLN A 58 16.16 -54.90 -28.07
CA GLN A 58 17.21 -53.96 -27.72
C GLN A 58 18.57 -54.38 -28.31
N THR A 59 19.31 -53.43 -28.83
CA THR A 59 20.67 -53.66 -29.24
C THR A 59 21.62 -53.68 -28.02
N PRO A 60 22.79 -54.34 -28.12
CA PRO A 60 23.80 -54.32 -27.01
C PRO A 60 24.21 -52.91 -26.59
N HIS A 61 24.19 -51.96 -27.53
CA HIS A 61 24.49 -50.54 -27.23
C HIS A 61 23.40 -49.86 -26.41
N GLU A 62 22.13 -50.13 -26.75
CA GLU A 62 20.95 -49.59 -26.00
C GLU A 62 20.91 -50.18 -24.60
N GLN A 63 21.16 -51.48 -24.44
CA GLN A 63 21.28 -52.13 -23.13
C GLN A 63 22.40 -51.48 -22.28
N THR A 64 23.57 -51.23 -22.87
CA THR A 64 24.68 -50.57 -22.16
C THR A 64 24.35 -49.13 -21.72
N ARG A 65 23.65 -48.35 -22.58
CA ARG A 65 23.17 -47.02 -22.23
C ARG A 65 22.17 -47.07 -21.11
N LYS A 66 21.20 -47.98 -21.18
CA LYS A 66 20.18 -48.15 -20.15
C LYS A 66 20.76 -48.56 -18.80
N SER A 67 21.74 -49.50 -18.77
CA SER A 67 22.47 -49.89 -17.55
C SER A 67 23.23 -48.71 -16.91
N ARG A 68 23.59 -47.67 -17.70
CA ARG A 68 24.23 -46.44 -17.23
C ARG A 68 23.24 -45.34 -16.79
N GLY A 69 21.92 -45.57 -16.91
CA GLY A 69 20.90 -44.56 -16.64
C GLY A 69 20.78 -43.48 -17.72
N GLU A 70 21.31 -43.72 -18.93
CA GLU A 70 21.26 -42.80 -20.06
C GLU A 70 20.04 -43.07 -20.96
N ALA A 71 18.82 -43.02 -20.39
CA ALA A 71 17.60 -43.12 -21.16
C ALA A 71 17.38 -41.88 -22.06
N PRO A 72 16.76 -41.98 -23.24
CA PRO A 72 16.42 -40.82 -24.04
C PRO A 72 15.43 -39.93 -23.30
N ASP A 73 15.66 -38.60 -23.34
CA ASP A 73 14.73 -37.61 -22.82
C ASP A 73 13.41 -37.67 -23.57
N ALA A 74 12.36 -38.07 -22.90
CA ALA A 74 11.01 -37.98 -23.43
C ALA A 74 10.45 -36.56 -23.21
N ASN A 75 9.73 -36.03 -24.23
CA ASN A 75 9.09 -34.71 -24.16
C ASN A 75 7.94 -34.61 -23.12
N ALA A 76 7.58 -35.70 -22.46
CA ALA A 76 6.58 -35.75 -21.40
C ALA A 76 7.10 -36.53 -20.20
N PRO A 77 6.63 -36.20 -18.98
CA PRO A 77 7.01 -36.96 -17.79
C PRO A 77 6.63 -38.45 -17.93
N SER A 78 7.55 -39.34 -17.55
CA SER A 78 7.24 -40.75 -17.49
C SER A 78 6.23 -41.06 -16.35
N HIS A 79 5.58 -42.22 -16.42
CA HIS A 79 4.69 -42.67 -15.34
C HIS A 79 5.42 -42.81 -14.00
N ALA A 80 6.69 -43.16 -14.03
CA ALA A 80 7.55 -43.22 -12.85
C ALA A 80 7.83 -41.82 -12.27
N GLN A 81 8.02 -40.81 -13.13
CA GLN A 81 8.21 -39.41 -12.71
C GLN A 81 6.91 -38.82 -12.13
N THR A 82 5.75 -39.13 -12.72
CA THR A 82 4.45 -38.72 -12.21
C THR A 82 4.17 -39.33 -10.85
N HIS A 83 4.41 -40.65 -10.72
CA HIS A 83 4.31 -41.36 -9.45
C HIS A 83 5.15 -40.71 -8.35
N ALA A 84 6.40 -40.35 -8.62
CA ALA A 84 7.26 -39.68 -7.65
C ALA A 84 6.73 -38.30 -7.21
N ALA A 85 6.17 -37.52 -8.15
CA ALA A 85 5.59 -36.21 -7.84
C ALA A 85 4.39 -36.32 -6.90
N GLU A 86 3.51 -37.28 -7.13
CA GLU A 86 2.34 -37.51 -6.28
C GLU A 86 2.70 -38.07 -4.91
N ARG A 87 3.70 -38.96 -4.85
CA ARG A 87 4.23 -39.45 -3.57
C ARG A 87 4.83 -38.32 -2.73
N LEU A 88 5.58 -37.41 -3.37
CA LEU A 88 6.09 -36.22 -2.69
C LEU A 88 4.94 -35.33 -2.18
N ALA A 89 3.94 -35.05 -3.01
CA ALA A 89 2.78 -34.25 -2.63
C ALA A 89 1.99 -34.87 -1.46
N SER A 90 1.99 -36.21 -1.37
CA SER A 90 1.37 -36.97 -0.27
C SER A 90 2.27 -37.14 0.96
N GLY A 91 3.44 -36.48 1.01
CA GLY A 91 4.35 -36.50 2.14
C GLY A 91 5.24 -37.74 2.27
N TYR A 92 5.33 -38.55 1.22
CA TYR A 92 6.25 -39.69 1.20
C TYR A 92 7.70 -39.23 1.18
N THR A 93 8.54 -39.95 1.91
CA THR A 93 10.00 -39.80 1.81
C THR A 93 10.55 -40.56 0.60
N VAL A 94 11.73 -40.19 0.15
CA VAL A 94 12.45 -40.92 -0.92
C VAL A 94 12.67 -42.38 -0.55
N PHE A 95 12.90 -42.68 0.74
CA PHE A 95 13.07 -44.07 1.25
C PHE A 95 11.79 -44.89 1.04
N GLN A 96 10.63 -44.33 1.33
CA GLN A 96 9.34 -44.99 1.13
C GLN A 96 9.06 -45.23 -0.35
N LEU A 97 9.37 -44.22 -1.22
CA LEU A 97 9.28 -44.36 -2.68
C LEU A 97 10.14 -45.56 -3.20
N ILE A 98 11.41 -45.65 -2.77
CA ILE A 98 12.30 -46.76 -3.09
C ILE A 98 11.73 -48.11 -2.61
N SER A 99 11.13 -48.11 -1.42
CA SER A 99 10.53 -49.34 -0.83
C SER A 99 9.35 -49.84 -1.65
N GLU A 100 8.54 -48.97 -2.25
CA GLU A 100 7.45 -49.34 -3.16
C GLU A 100 7.98 -50.08 -4.41
N PHE A 101 9.02 -49.57 -5.07
CA PHE A 101 9.63 -50.23 -6.22
C PHE A 101 10.26 -51.58 -5.86
N ARG A 102 10.90 -51.68 -4.68
CA ARG A 102 11.45 -52.96 -4.16
C ARG A 102 10.34 -53.99 -3.91
N ALA A 103 9.21 -53.57 -3.35
CA ALA A 103 8.09 -54.45 -3.09
C ALA A 103 7.47 -54.92 -4.41
N MET A 104 7.27 -54.04 -5.39
CA MET A 104 6.79 -54.38 -6.73
C MET A 104 7.71 -55.43 -7.38
N ARG A 105 9.01 -55.21 -7.42
CA ARG A 105 10.00 -56.14 -7.95
C ARG A 105 9.90 -57.51 -7.26
N ALA A 106 9.86 -57.54 -5.96
CA ALA A 106 9.79 -58.78 -5.18
C ALA A 106 8.48 -59.50 -5.40
N SER A 107 7.35 -58.83 -5.57
CA SER A 107 6.04 -59.41 -5.83
C SER A 107 6.01 -60.06 -7.22
N VAL A 108 6.48 -59.40 -8.28
CA VAL A 108 6.55 -59.96 -9.63
C VAL A 108 7.39 -61.23 -9.64
N LEU A 109 8.63 -61.16 -9.16
CA LEU A 109 9.54 -62.28 -9.21
C LEU A 109 9.07 -63.49 -8.38
N ARG A 110 8.47 -63.27 -7.21
CA ARG A 110 7.92 -64.35 -6.36
C ARG A 110 6.74 -65.03 -7.04
N LEU A 111 5.80 -64.26 -7.58
CA LEU A 111 4.62 -64.81 -8.26
C LEU A 111 5.03 -65.57 -9.52
N TRP A 112 6.00 -65.05 -10.28
CA TRP A 112 6.49 -65.74 -11.47
C TRP A 112 7.21 -67.05 -11.16
N ALA A 113 8.13 -67.05 -10.17
CA ALA A 113 8.83 -68.24 -9.71
C ALA A 113 7.86 -69.35 -9.21
N ALA A 114 6.77 -68.99 -8.53
CA ALA A 114 5.76 -69.91 -8.06
C ALA A 114 4.96 -70.57 -9.19
N ASN A 115 4.86 -69.91 -10.36
CA ASN A 115 4.11 -70.39 -11.52
C ASN A 115 4.99 -70.98 -12.64
N SER A 116 6.32 -71.01 -12.49
CA SER A 116 7.27 -71.52 -13.49
C SER A 116 7.97 -72.79 -12.98
N PRO A 117 7.65 -73.96 -13.57
CA PRO A 117 8.13 -75.23 -13.03
C PRO A 117 9.61 -75.57 -13.35
N ALA A 118 10.27 -74.85 -14.26
CA ALA A 118 11.70 -74.98 -14.56
C ALA A 118 12.26 -73.66 -15.12
N VAL A 119 13.39 -73.19 -14.59
CA VAL A 119 14.09 -71.99 -15.07
C VAL A 119 14.93 -72.34 -16.30
N THR A 120 14.77 -71.59 -17.38
CA THR A 120 15.53 -71.69 -18.64
C THR A 120 16.51 -70.55 -18.84
N TRP A 121 17.45 -70.62 -19.79
CA TRP A 121 18.34 -69.51 -20.12
C TRP A 121 17.62 -68.27 -20.60
N SER A 122 16.50 -68.44 -21.32
CA SER A 122 15.63 -67.30 -21.73
C SER A 122 14.97 -66.63 -20.53
N ASP A 123 14.69 -67.34 -19.47
CA ASP A 123 14.13 -66.82 -18.23
C ASP A 123 15.13 -65.93 -17.50
N ALA A 124 16.44 -66.25 -17.56
CA ALA A 124 17.51 -65.42 -16.97
C ALA A 124 17.67 -64.07 -17.68
N ASP A 125 17.53 -64.05 -19.02
CA ASP A 125 17.55 -62.80 -19.78
C ASP A 125 16.31 -61.91 -19.48
N ASP A 126 15.13 -62.50 -19.45
CA ASP A 126 13.89 -61.80 -19.08
C ASP A 126 13.97 -61.18 -17.67
N VAL A 127 14.55 -61.91 -16.67
CA VAL A 127 14.78 -61.38 -15.33
C VAL A 127 15.77 -60.23 -15.32
N THR A 128 16.85 -60.31 -16.09
CA THR A 128 17.86 -59.25 -16.20
C THR A 128 17.23 -57.99 -16.73
N ARG A 129 16.54 -58.07 -17.86
CA ARG A 129 15.84 -56.95 -18.51
C ARG A 129 14.75 -56.33 -17.62
N PHE A 130 13.99 -57.18 -16.90
CA PHE A 130 13.01 -56.71 -15.94
C PHE A 130 13.66 -55.87 -14.82
N ASN A 131 14.77 -56.37 -14.27
CA ASN A 131 15.50 -55.59 -13.23
C ASN A 131 16.00 -54.26 -13.77
N GLU A 132 16.57 -54.23 -14.98
CA GLU A 132 17.02 -53.00 -15.63
C GLU A 132 15.85 -51.99 -15.84
N ALA A 133 14.69 -52.47 -16.27
CA ALA A 133 13.49 -51.63 -16.44
C ALA A 133 12.96 -51.06 -15.13
N VAL A 134 12.95 -51.86 -14.06
CA VAL A 134 12.56 -51.40 -12.73
C VAL A 134 13.57 -50.40 -12.18
N ASP A 135 14.88 -50.66 -12.34
CA ASP A 135 15.94 -49.77 -11.89
C ASP A 135 15.91 -48.43 -12.65
N GLN A 136 15.60 -48.42 -13.94
CA GLN A 136 15.39 -47.23 -14.75
C GLN A 136 14.19 -46.41 -14.21
N ALA A 137 13.03 -47.04 -14.00
CA ALA A 137 11.85 -46.38 -13.47
C ALA A 137 12.10 -45.80 -12.06
N LEU A 138 12.84 -46.54 -11.22
CA LEU A 138 13.27 -46.08 -9.91
C LEU A 138 14.19 -44.85 -10.00
N ALA A 139 15.19 -44.89 -10.88
CA ALA A 139 16.13 -43.77 -11.09
C ALA A 139 15.37 -42.51 -11.55
N GLU A 140 14.46 -42.63 -12.51
CA GLU A 140 13.62 -41.52 -12.98
C GLU A 140 12.75 -40.93 -11.85
N SER A 141 12.14 -41.82 -11.04
CA SER A 141 11.34 -41.41 -9.89
C SER A 141 12.18 -40.66 -8.85
N VAL A 142 13.35 -41.17 -8.48
CA VAL A 142 14.24 -40.55 -7.48
C VAL A 142 14.77 -39.21 -7.99
N MET A 143 15.18 -39.13 -9.25
CA MET A 143 15.63 -37.85 -9.86
C MET A 143 14.52 -36.80 -9.85
N ARG A 144 13.31 -37.19 -10.25
CA ARG A 144 12.15 -36.28 -10.22
C ARG A 144 11.83 -35.81 -8.82
N TYR A 145 11.82 -36.72 -7.84
CA TYR A 145 11.63 -36.41 -6.43
C TYR A 145 12.66 -35.39 -5.94
N ALA A 146 13.94 -35.64 -6.20
CA ALA A 146 15.04 -34.76 -5.79
C ALA A 146 14.91 -33.36 -6.39
N THR A 147 14.62 -33.28 -7.70
CA THR A 147 14.42 -31.99 -8.41
C THR A 147 13.26 -31.19 -7.82
N LEU A 148 12.14 -31.84 -7.50
CA LEU A 148 10.99 -31.17 -6.89
C LEU A 148 11.28 -30.67 -5.47
N VAL A 149 11.96 -31.46 -4.65
CA VAL A 149 12.38 -31.04 -3.30
C VAL A 149 13.34 -29.85 -3.39
N GLU A 150 14.32 -29.90 -4.28
CA GLU A 150 15.28 -28.81 -4.46
C GLU A 150 14.59 -27.51 -4.91
N SER A 151 13.66 -27.61 -5.86
CA SER A 151 12.89 -26.45 -6.33
C SER A 151 12.02 -25.83 -5.21
N THR A 152 11.41 -26.66 -4.37
CA THR A 152 10.61 -26.22 -3.22
C THR A 152 11.49 -25.50 -2.19
N ILE A 153 12.64 -26.07 -1.84
CA ILE A 153 13.59 -25.43 -0.92
C ILE A 153 14.08 -24.09 -1.47
N ARG A 154 14.36 -24.02 -2.79
CA ARG A 154 14.78 -22.77 -3.43
C ARG A 154 13.72 -21.69 -3.35
N MET A 155 12.45 -22.03 -3.65
CA MET A 155 11.32 -21.10 -3.54
C MET A 155 11.11 -20.62 -2.10
N GLN A 156 11.20 -21.52 -1.12
CA GLN A 156 11.09 -21.14 0.29
C GLN A 156 12.19 -20.18 0.73
N LYS A 157 13.43 -20.39 0.30
CA LYS A 157 14.55 -19.47 0.60
C LYS A 157 14.34 -18.09 -0.02
N ILE A 158 13.85 -18.02 -1.26
CA ILE A 158 13.55 -16.73 -1.90
C ILE A 158 12.47 -16.00 -1.10
N ALA A 159 11.35 -16.65 -0.79
CA ALA A 159 10.26 -16.07 -0.01
C ALA A 159 10.71 -15.62 1.40
N GLU A 160 11.60 -16.38 2.05
CA GLU A 160 12.18 -16.01 3.35
C GLU A 160 13.04 -14.74 3.26
N VAL A 161 13.87 -14.63 2.22
CA VAL A 161 14.70 -13.44 1.99
C VAL A 161 13.82 -12.20 1.74
N GLU A 162 12.82 -12.32 0.88
CA GLU A 162 11.87 -11.24 0.58
C GLU A 162 11.11 -10.80 1.84
N LEU A 163 10.65 -11.75 2.65
CA LEU A 163 9.96 -11.45 3.91
C LEU A 163 10.88 -10.73 4.91
N ARG A 164 12.14 -11.18 5.02
CA ARG A 164 13.12 -10.52 5.89
C ARG A 164 13.43 -9.10 5.44
N GLN A 165 13.60 -8.88 4.13
CA GLN A 165 13.81 -7.53 3.57
C GLN A 165 12.61 -6.62 3.83
N SER A 166 11.40 -7.11 3.62
CA SER A 166 10.18 -6.35 3.90
C SER A 166 10.04 -5.99 5.38
N ASN A 167 10.35 -6.93 6.29
CA ASN A 167 10.32 -6.65 7.73
C ASN A 167 11.40 -5.61 8.12
N GLN A 168 12.62 -5.73 7.58
CA GLN A 168 13.69 -4.76 7.86
C GLN A 168 13.29 -3.36 7.40
N GLN A 169 12.75 -3.21 6.19
CA GLN A 169 12.25 -1.92 5.70
C GLN A 169 11.17 -1.32 6.60
N LYS A 170 10.29 -2.17 7.13
CA LYS A 170 9.25 -1.74 8.08
C LYS A 170 9.86 -1.25 9.41
N ASP A 171 10.85 -1.95 9.95
CA ASP A 171 11.52 -1.58 11.20
C ASP A 171 12.32 -0.27 11.02
N ASP A 172 13.05 -0.13 9.93
CA ASP A 172 13.77 1.09 9.57
C ASP A 172 12.82 2.28 9.43
N PHE A 173 11.64 2.07 8.83
CA PHE A 173 10.59 3.06 8.76
C PHE A 173 10.09 3.50 10.14
N LEU A 174 9.78 2.57 11.03
CA LEU A 174 9.29 2.89 12.38
C LEU A 174 10.35 3.68 13.18
N ALA A 175 11.62 3.31 13.04
CA ALA A 175 12.73 4.02 13.67
C ALA A 175 12.86 5.46 13.14
N MET A 176 12.79 5.63 11.81
CA MET A 176 12.85 6.94 11.16
C MET A 176 11.62 7.80 11.54
N LEU A 177 10.42 7.24 11.53
CA LEU A 177 9.20 7.93 11.93
C LEU A 177 9.29 8.44 13.37
N ALA A 178 9.75 7.59 14.30
CA ALA A 178 9.95 7.99 15.69
C ALA A 178 10.94 9.17 15.82
N HIS A 179 11.98 9.19 15.00
CA HIS A 179 12.96 10.26 14.97
C HIS A 179 12.37 11.56 14.41
N GLU A 180 11.67 11.48 13.28
CA GLU A 180 11.05 12.65 12.61
C GLU A 180 9.89 13.24 13.44
N LEU A 181 9.16 12.45 14.22
CA LEU A 181 8.17 12.96 15.17
C LEU A 181 8.82 13.60 16.42
N ARG A 182 9.95 13.04 16.90
CA ARG A 182 10.67 13.60 18.06
C ARG A 182 11.30 14.95 17.76
N ASN A 183 11.76 15.16 16.53
CA ASN A 183 12.45 16.41 16.13
C ASN A 183 11.59 17.65 16.31
N PRO A 184 10.33 17.75 15.86
CA PRO A 184 9.47 18.90 16.11
C PRO A 184 8.97 18.98 17.56
N LEU A 185 8.82 17.85 18.26
CA LEU A 185 8.36 17.84 19.65
C LEU A 185 9.35 18.47 20.61
N ALA A 186 10.67 18.33 20.40
CA ALA A 186 11.69 18.90 21.26
C ALA A 186 11.66 20.43 21.29
N PRO A 187 11.66 21.15 20.14
CA PRO A 187 11.51 22.62 20.15
C PRO A 187 10.16 23.08 20.69
N ILE A 188 9.05 22.37 20.44
CA ILE A 188 7.73 22.70 21.01
C ILE A 188 7.81 22.67 22.53
N ARG A 189 8.34 21.59 23.10
CA ARG A 189 8.48 21.43 24.55
C ARG A 189 9.35 22.55 25.16
N THR A 190 10.49 22.87 24.53
CA THR A 190 11.38 23.94 25.00
C THR A 190 10.69 25.30 24.93
N ALA A 191 9.99 25.61 23.82
CA ALA A 191 9.27 26.87 23.70
C ALA A 191 8.12 26.98 24.72
N ALA A 192 7.37 25.89 24.96
CA ALA A 192 6.33 25.84 25.97
C ALA A 192 6.90 26.06 27.41
N GLN A 193 8.07 25.48 27.73
CA GLN A 193 8.76 25.71 29.00
C GLN A 193 9.21 27.18 29.17
N LEU A 194 9.71 27.79 28.09
CA LEU A 194 10.10 29.22 28.10
C LEU A 194 8.89 30.12 28.41
N LEU A 195 7.73 29.85 27.83
CA LEU A 195 6.50 30.59 28.13
C LEU A 195 6.08 30.47 29.59
N GLY A 196 6.36 29.33 30.25
CA GLY A 196 6.06 29.10 31.66
C GLY A 196 7.04 29.78 32.64
N THR A 197 8.29 30.02 32.19
CA THR A 197 9.35 30.55 33.10
C THR A 197 9.52 32.05 33.07
N LEU A 198 9.10 32.73 32.02
CA LEU A 198 9.28 34.17 31.82
C LEU A 198 7.95 34.84 31.41
N PRO A 199 6.95 34.86 32.30
CA PRO A 199 5.69 35.54 32.02
C PRO A 199 5.93 37.06 32.03
N GLY A 200 5.76 37.72 30.87
CA GLY A 200 5.82 39.19 30.75
C GLY A 200 6.78 39.74 29.70
N ASP A 201 7.65 38.92 29.10
CA ASP A 201 8.47 39.34 27.96
C ASP A 201 7.70 39.07 26.64
N GLU A 202 7.07 40.10 26.11
CA GLU A 202 6.23 40.04 24.92
C GLU A 202 6.99 39.54 23.67
N MET A 203 8.27 39.90 23.53
CA MET A 203 9.12 39.45 22.42
C MET A 203 9.42 37.95 22.55
N MET A 204 9.69 37.45 23.74
CA MET A 204 9.93 36.04 24.00
C MET A 204 8.67 35.21 23.80
N VAL A 205 7.50 35.72 24.21
CA VAL A 205 6.20 35.10 23.98
C VAL A 205 5.92 34.95 22.46
N GLN A 206 6.15 36.00 21.68
CA GLN A 206 5.98 35.97 20.22
C GLN A 206 6.93 34.96 19.56
N GLN A 207 8.21 34.94 19.96
CA GLN A 207 9.20 33.99 19.41
C GLN A 207 8.84 32.55 19.75
N ALA A 208 8.51 32.26 21.00
CA ALA A 208 8.14 30.92 21.45
C ALA A 208 6.85 30.42 20.73
N SER A 209 5.86 31.31 20.63
CA SER A 209 4.62 31.02 19.89
C SER A 209 4.90 30.72 18.43
N ALA A 210 5.72 31.51 17.74
CA ALA A 210 6.08 31.28 16.34
C ALA A 210 6.82 29.94 16.13
N ILE A 211 7.67 29.55 17.09
CA ILE A 211 8.34 28.24 17.08
C ILE A 211 7.29 27.13 17.19
N ILE A 212 6.39 27.20 18.17
CA ILE A 212 5.35 26.19 18.40
C ILE A 212 4.49 26.04 17.15
N VAL A 213 3.95 27.12 16.62
CA VAL A 213 3.08 27.10 15.42
C VAL A 213 3.79 26.46 14.24
N ARG A 214 5.04 26.85 13.96
CA ARG A 214 5.81 26.29 12.84
C ARG A 214 6.07 24.79 13.01
N GLN A 215 6.43 24.34 14.23
CA GLN A 215 6.72 22.93 14.49
C GLN A 215 5.43 22.08 14.50
N MET A 216 4.33 22.63 15.01
CA MET A 216 3.02 21.96 14.94
C MET A 216 2.56 21.79 13.50
N SER A 217 2.67 22.82 12.66
CA SER A 217 2.36 22.72 11.24
C SER A 217 3.19 21.62 10.56
N HIS A 218 4.49 21.54 10.88
CA HIS A 218 5.37 20.49 10.34
C HIS A 218 4.93 19.09 10.81
N LEU A 219 4.57 18.91 12.08
CA LEU A 219 4.08 17.65 12.63
C LEU A 219 2.79 17.21 11.95
N THR A 220 1.85 18.14 11.72
CA THR A 220 0.60 17.88 11.02
C THR A 220 0.85 17.35 9.61
N HIS A 221 1.77 17.98 8.85
CA HIS A 221 2.12 17.50 7.50
C HIS A 221 2.68 16.07 7.52
N ILE A 222 3.54 15.75 8.51
CA ILE A 222 4.09 14.39 8.65
C ILE A 222 2.96 13.37 8.88
N VAL A 223 2.01 13.69 9.76
CA VAL A 223 0.88 12.81 10.07
C VAL A 223 -0.04 12.65 8.86
N ASP A 224 -0.34 13.73 8.15
CA ASP A 224 -1.20 13.71 6.96
C ASP A 224 -0.57 12.88 5.84
N ASP A 225 0.72 13.06 5.56
CA ASP A 225 1.45 12.25 4.57
C ASP A 225 1.42 10.76 4.94
N LEU A 226 1.56 10.41 6.22
CA LEU A 226 1.49 9.04 6.70
C LEU A 226 0.11 8.42 6.52
N LEU A 227 -0.95 9.18 6.84
CA LEU A 227 -2.34 8.75 6.66
C LEU A 227 -2.67 8.57 5.18
N ASP A 228 -2.21 9.48 4.32
CA ASP A 228 -2.40 9.38 2.88
C ASP A 228 -1.74 8.12 2.31
N ILE A 229 -0.49 7.84 2.67
CA ILE A 229 0.21 6.62 2.25
C ILE A 229 -0.49 5.36 2.76
N SER A 230 -0.92 5.34 4.03
CA SER A 230 -1.66 4.21 4.59
C SER A 230 -2.96 3.94 3.82
N ARG A 231 -3.68 4.98 3.42
CA ARG A 231 -4.93 4.87 2.62
C ARG A 231 -4.65 4.40 1.20
N ILE A 232 -3.61 4.93 0.56
CA ILE A 232 -3.20 4.56 -0.80
C ILE A 232 -2.76 3.09 -0.85
N THR A 233 -1.90 2.65 0.07
CA THR A 233 -1.37 1.28 0.10
C THR A 233 -2.49 0.25 0.31
N ARG A 234 -3.57 0.63 0.99
CA ARG A 234 -4.76 -0.22 1.20
C ARG A 234 -5.79 -0.11 0.08
N GLY A 235 -5.55 0.70 -0.97
CA GLY A 235 -6.51 0.93 -2.05
C GLY A 235 -7.79 1.66 -1.61
N LEU A 236 -7.75 2.39 -0.49
CA LEU A 236 -8.92 3.03 0.11
C LEU A 236 -9.13 4.48 -0.35
N VAL A 237 -8.24 5.01 -1.18
CA VAL A 237 -8.36 6.38 -1.69
C VAL A 237 -9.43 6.44 -2.79
N LYS A 238 -10.47 7.22 -2.55
CA LYS A 238 -11.43 7.61 -3.57
C LYS A 238 -11.11 9.04 -4.00
N LEU A 239 -10.88 9.25 -5.30
CA LEU A 239 -10.70 10.57 -5.86
C LEU A 239 -12.06 11.24 -6.08
N HIS A 240 -12.11 12.53 -5.77
CA HIS A 240 -13.23 13.41 -6.16
C HIS A 240 -12.86 14.08 -7.49
N THR A 241 -13.10 13.37 -8.59
CA THR A 241 -12.72 13.87 -9.90
C THR A 241 -13.74 14.86 -10.44
N GLU A 242 -13.24 16.00 -10.95
CA GLU A 242 -13.98 17.03 -11.65
C GLU A 242 -13.15 17.56 -12.82
N PRO A 243 -13.77 18.19 -13.84
CA PRO A 243 -13.04 18.89 -14.89
C PRO A 243 -12.29 20.10 -14.32
N LEU A 244 -10.95 20.08 -14.35
CA LEU A 244 -10.08 21.10 -13.77
C LEU A 244 -9.29 21.84 -14.83
N ASP A 245 -9.30 23.17 -14.79
CA ASP A 245 -8.35 23.97 -15.52
C ASP A 245 -6.94 23.81 -14.90
N VAL A 246 -5.99 23.34 -15.71
CA VAL A 246 -4.61 23.08 -15.26
C VAL A 246 -3.90 24.34 -14.75
N LYS A 247 -4.31 25.54 -15.20
CA LYS A 247 -3.76 26.81 -14.71
C LYS A 247 -4.15 27.09 -13.27
N LEU A 248 -5.35 26.67 -12.83
CA LEU A 248 -5.78 26.78 -11.43
C LEU A 248 -4.98 25.87 -10.51
N ILE A 249 -4.64 24.66 -10.98
CA ILE A 249 -3.79 23.74 -10.22
C ILE A 249 -2.40 24.33 -10.04
N VAL A 250 -1.81 24.84 -11.13
CA VAL A 250 -0.48 25.50 -11.10
C VAL A 250 -0.46 26.70 -10.16
N SER A 251 -1.45 27.61 -10.27
CA SER A 251 -1.49 28.81 -9.43
C SER A 251 -1.61 28.48 -7.95
N SER A 252 -2.46 27.50 -7.59
CA SER A 252 -2.63 27.06 -6.20
C SER A 252 -1.37 26.40 -5.64
N ALA A 253 -0.68 25.57 -6.43
CA ALA A 253 0.56 24.92 -6.00
C ALA A 253 1.71 25.93 -5.83
N VAL A 254 1.83 26.89 -6.72
CA VAL A 254 2.83 27.97 -6.63
C VAL A 254 2.59 28.82 -5.39
N GLU A 255 1.34 29.15 -5.07
CA GLU A 255 1.00 29.91 -3.87
C GLU A 255 1.40 29.18 -2.60
N GLN A 256 1.15 27.85 -2.52
CA GLN A 256 1.57 27.04 -1.37
C GLN A 256 3.10 26.96 -1.21
N ALA A 257 3.85 26.89 -2.32
CA ALA A 257 5.31 26.78 -2.28
C ALA A 257 6.01 28.14 -2.16
N ARG A 258 5.31 29.27 -2.37
CA ARG A 258 5.85 30.64 -2.45
C ARG A 258 6.73 30.98 -1.25
N ALA A 259 6.23 30.78 -0.04
CA ALA A 259 6.93 31.15 1.20
C ALA A 259 8.31 30.47 1.31
N LEU A 260 8.44 29.21 0.91
CA LEU A 260 9.71 28.48 0.94
C LEU A 260 10.66 28.95 -0.15
N ILE A 261 10.15 29.22 -1.35
CA ILE A 261 10.90 29.70 -2.51
C ILE A 261 11.48 31.10 -2.21
N GLU A 262 10.68 32.01 -1.65
CA GLU A 262 11.11 33.35 -1.27
C GLU A 262 12.09 33.36 -0.10
N ALA A 263 11.86 32.54 0.93
CA ALA A 263 12.76 32.42 2.08
C ALA A 263 14.19 31.98 1.70
N ARG A 264 14.32 31.26 0.57
CA ARG A 264 15.61 30.83 0.01
C ARG A 264 16.10 31.70 -1.14
N HIS A 265 15.40 32.79 -1.45
CA HIS A 265 15.71 33.72 -2.56
C HIS A 265 15.82 33.03 -3.93
N HIS A 266 15.02 31.96 -4.18
CA HIS A 266 15.04 31.29 -5.46
C HIS A 266 14.32 32.10 -6.54
N GLN A 267 14.86 32.03 -7.76
CA GLN A 267 14.19 32.56 -8.94
C GLN A 267 13.19 31.52 -9.48
N LEU A 268 11.90 31.76 -9.24
CA LEU A 268 10.84 30.93 -9.86
C LEU A 268 10.48 31.49 -11.24
N VAL A 269 10.59 30.65 -12.28
CA VAL A 269 10.20 30.96 -13.64
C VAL A 269 8.99 30.12 -14.03
N LEU A 270 7.86 30.76 -14.30
CA LEU A 270 6.66 30.09 -14.77
C LEU A 270 6.62 30.17 -16.30
N LYS A 271 6.45 29.05 -16.97
CA LYS A 271 6.22 28.91 -18.40
C LYS A 271 4.82 28.34 -18.61
N PRO A 272 3.77 29.17 -18.51
CA PRO A 272 2.40 28.72 -18.74
C PRO A 272 2.26 28.34 -20.22
N GLY A 273 1.69 27.18 -20.52
CA GLY A 273 1.35 26.80 -21.88
C GLY A 273 0.40 27.81 -22.51
N SER A 274 0.48 27.98 -23.82
CA SER A 274 -0.37 28.91 -24.57
C SER A 274 -1.82 28.44 -24.71
N THR A 275 -2.09 27.16 -24.61
CA THR A 275 -3.40 26.54 -24.85
C THR A 275 -4.14 26.29 -23.54
N PRO A 276 -5.43 26.63 -23.38
CA PRO A 276 -6.27 26.20 -22.28
C PRO A 276 -6.35 24.66 -22.28
N ALA A 277 -6.09 24.03 -21.15
CA ALA A 277 -6.13 22.59 -21.02
C ALA A 277 -6.91 22.20 -19.76
N PHE A 278 -7.67 21.12 -19.87
CA PHE A 278 -8.44 20.57 -18.76
C PHE A 278 -8.03 19.12 -18.52
N VAL A 279 -8.04 18.72 -17.26
CA VAL A 279 -7.84 17.33 -16.83
C VAL A 279 -9.01 16.92 -15.95
N GLU A 280 -9.36 15.66 -15.95
CA GLU A 280 -10.29 15.12 -14.98
C GLU A 280 -9.51 14.68 -13.75
N GLY A 281 -9.80 15.26 -12.58
CA GLY A 281 -9.04 14.95 -11.39
C GLY A 281 -9.54 15.60 -10.11
N ASP A 282 -8.91 15.22 -9.01
CA ASP A 282 -9.11 15.83 -7.69
C ASP A 282 -8.17 17.02 -7.51
N LYS A 283 -8.76 18.21 -7.42
CA LYS A 283 -8.01 19.47 -7.30
C LYS A 283 -7.02 19.46 -6.14
N THR A 284 -7.47 19.04 -4.97
CA THR A 284 -6.65 19.05 -3.74
C THR A 284 -5.44 18.13 -3.91
N ARG A 285 -5.65 16.96 -4.47
CA ARG A 285 -4.59 15.96 -4.70
C ARG A 285 -3.61 16.39 -5.80
N LEU A 286 -4.08 16.97 -6.88
CA LEU A 286 -3.19 17.47 -7.95
C LEU A 286 -2.39 18.70 -7.51
N VAL A 287 -2.96 19.58 -6.70
CA VAL A 287 -2.23 20.68 -6.07
C VAL A 287 -1.16 20.15 -5.11
N GLN A 288 -1.48 19.13 -4.29
CA GLN A 288 -0.54 18.44 -3.40
C GLN A 288 0.66 17.83 -4.17
N VAL A 289 0.39 17.23 -5.33
CA VAL A 289 1.44 16.68 -6.21
C VAL A 289 2.41 17.76 -6.67
N LEU A 290 1.92 18.86 -7.22
CA LEU A 290 2.78 19.94 -7.70
C LEU A 290 3.49 20.69 -6.57
N SER A 291 2.81 20.94 -5.44
CA SER A 291 3.44 21.59 -4.30
C SER A 291 4.55 20.72 -3.69
N ASN A 292 4.39 19.39 -3.66
CA ASN A 292 5.46 18.48 -3.23
C ASN A 292 6.70 18.57 -4.14
N LEU A 293 6.52 18.62 -5.45
CA LEU A 293 7.64 18.78 -6.38
C LEU A 293 8.31 20.15 -6.26
N LEU A 294 7.54 21.23 -6.13
CA LEU A 294 8.06 22.58 -5.95
C LEU A 294 8.81 22.72 -4.61
N ASN A 295 8.29 22.16 -3.53
CA ASN A 295 8.94 22.15 -2.22
C ASN A 295 10.23 21.33 -2.26
N ASN A 296 10.27 20.20 -2.95
CA ASN A 296 11.51 19.44 -3.16
C ASN A 296 12.53 20.26 -3.96
N ALA A 297 12.12 20.89 -5.06
CA ALA A 297 12.99 21.75 -5.83
C ALA A 297 13.56 22.90 -4.96
N ALA A 298 12.71 23.57 -4.16
CA ALA A 298 13.15 24.63 -3.25
C ALA A 298 14.07 24.13 -2.14
N LYS A 299 13.88 22.92 -1.65
CA LYS A 299 14.68 22.29 -0.58
C LYS A 299 16.08 21.89 -1.07
N TYR A 300 16.16 21.28 -2.25
CA TYR A 300 17.41 20.72 -2.76
C TYR A 300 18.19 21.66 -3.68
N THR A 301 17.67 22.83 -3.96
CA THR A 301 18.37 23.89 -4.67
C THR A 301 19.11 24.80 -3.68
N PRO A 302 20.40 25.14 -3.89
CA PRO A 302 21.15 26.10 -3.09
C PRO A 302 20.49 27.48 -3.12
N HIS A 303 20.72 28.30 -2.10
CA HIS A 303 20.21 29.69 -2.05
C HIS A 303 20.49 30.44 -3.35
N ASN A 304 19.56 31.29 -3.78
CA ASN A 304 19.58 32.04 -5.03
C ASN A 304 19.55 31.16 -6.30
N GLY A 305 19.13 29.90 -6.19
CA GLY A 305 19.03 29.02 -7.32
C GLY A 305 17.79 29.30 -8.19
N LYS A 306 17.64 28.55 -9.27
CA LYS A 306 16.57 28.71 -10.24
C LYS A 306 15.66 27.48 -10.29
N ILE A 307 14.37 27.72 -10.20
CA ILE A 307 13.32 26.71 -10.34
C ILE A 307 12.43 27.10 -11.52
N VAL A 308 12.16 26.18 -12.43
CA VAL A 308 11.31 26.41 -13.60
C VAL A 308 10.14 25.44 -13.54
N LEU A 309 8.92 25.98 -13.53
CA LEU A 309 7.69 25.22 -13.72
C LEU A 309 7.15 25.49 -15.11
N SER A 310 7.08 24.48 -15.94
CA SER A 310 6.54 24.57 -17.30
C SER A 310 5.32 23.68 -17.48
N LEU A 311 4.36 24.19 -18.23
CA LEU A 311 3.14 23.51 -18.65
C LEU A 311 3.21 23.30 -20.16
N GLY A 312 3.03 22.08 -20.61
CA GLY A 312 2.94 21.69 -22.01
C GLY A 312 1.69 20.87 -22.28
N VAL A 313 1.18 20.95 -23.48
CA VAL A 313 0.02 20.16 -23.94
C VAL A 313 0.45 19.40 -25.19
N CYS A 314 0.29 18.09 -25.17
CA CYS A 314 0.41 17.21 -26.32
C CYS A 314 -0.98 16.68 -26.70
N GLU A 315 -1.08 15.94 -27.83
CA GLU A 315 -2.36 15.51 -28.40
C GLU A 315 -3.33 14.85 -27.41
N ASP A 316 -2.82 14.05 -26.49
CA ASP A 316 -3.63 13.28 -25.53
C ASP A 316 -3.27 13.53 -24.04
N HIS A 317 -2.24 14.36 -23.76
CA HIS A 317 -1.74 14.54 -22.41
C HIS A 317 -1.34 15.99 -22.11
N VAL A 318 -1.48 16.36 -20.86
CA VAL A 318 -0.90 17.56 -20.26
C VAL A 318 0.36 17.21 -19.52
N HIS A 319 1.43 17.98 -19.69
CA HIS A 319 2.70 17.78 -19.01
C HIS A 319 2.99 18.93 -18.06
N PHE A 320 3.25 18.61 -16.80
CA PHE A 320 3.80 19.55 -15.82
C PHE A 320 5.25 19.19 -15.58
N THR A 321 6.16 20.10 -15.83
CA THR A 321 7.59 19.85 -15.62
C THR A 321 8.15 20.85 -14.61
N VAL A 322 8.70 20.34 -13.52
CA VAL A 322 9.46 21.10 -12.52
C VAL A 322 10.93 20.79 -12.71
N SER A 323 11.72 21.80 -13.02
CA SER A 323 13.16 21.71 -13.20
C SER A 323 13.88 22.62 -12.24
N ASP A 324 14.95 22.15 -11.63
CA ASP A 324 15.83 22.91 -10.74
C ASP A 324 17.29 22.80 -11.17
N ASN A 325 18.12 23.74 -10.71
CA ASN A 325 19.58 23.70 -10.85
C ASN A 325 20.25 23.33 -9.52
N GLY A 326 19.62 22.45 -8.76
CA GLY A 326 20.04 22.04 -7.43
C GLY A 326 21.10 20.94 -7.37
N SER A 327 21.10 20.22 -6.27
CA SER A 327 22.11 19.17 -5.95
C SER A 327 22.07 17.98 -6.90
N GLY A 328 21.03 17.83 -7.73
CA GLY A 328 20.86 16.66 -8.60
C GLY A 328 20.62 15.37 -7.84
N ILE A 329 20.55 14.25 -8.56
CA ILE A 329 20.23 12.93 -8.04
C ILE A 329 21.37 11.97 -8.43
N ALA A 330 21.88 11.21 -7.47
CA ALA A 330 22.89 10.19 -7.75
C ALA A 330 22.32 9.06 -8.63
N PRO A 331 23.09 8.50 -9.58
CA PRO A 331 22.60 7.50 -10.52
C PRO A 331 22.03 6.24 -9.88
N ASP A 332 22.63 5.78 -8.79
CA ASP A 332 22.20 4.63 -7.99
C ASP A 332 20.88 4.86 -7.27
N LEU A 333 20.59 6.11 -6.91
CA LEU A 333 19.33 6.48 -6.27
C LEU A 333 18.19 6.65 -7.28
N MET A 334 18.48 6.96 -8.55
CA MET A 334 17.48 7.30 -9.57
C MET A 334 16.40 6.23 -9.76
N SER A 335 16.75 4.95 -9.68
CA SER A 335 15.82 3.82 -9.81
C SER A 335 14.84 3.70 -8.64
N HIS A 336 15.19 4.26 -7.47
CA HIS A 336 14.48 4.06 -6.21
C HIS A 336 13.82 5.33 -5.66
N ILE A 337 13.98 6.50 -6.29
CA ILE A 337 13.50 7.80 -5.74
C ILE A 337 11.99 7.88 -5.49
N PHE A 338 11.21 7.05 -6.18
CA PHE A 338 9.75 6.95 -6.00
C PHE A 338 9.34 5.82 -5.05
N GLU A 339 10.29 5.05 -4.53
CA GLU A 339 10.01 4.04 -3.51
C GLU A 339 9.80 4.70 -2.16
N LEU A 340 9.01 4.04 -1.32
CA LEU A 340 8.75 4.52 0.03
C LEU A 340 10.06 4.59 0.83
N PHE A 341 10.25 5.67 1.57
CA PHE A 341 11.36 5.86 2.51
C PHE A 341 12.74 6.07 1.88
N THR A 342 12.80 6.25 0.57
CA THR A 342 14.06 6.49 -0.14
C THR A 342 14.57 7.91 0.12
N GLN A 343 15.79 8.02 0.59
CA GLN A 343 16.51 9.27 0.82
C GLN A 343 17.95 9.16 0.31
N ALA A 344 18.51 10.28 -0.15
CA ALA A 344 19.94 10.36 -0.39
C ALA A 344 20.70 10.25 0.94
N ASP A 345 21.87 9.60 0.93
CA ASP A 345 22.71 9.42 2.12
C ASP A 345 22.90 10.74 2.89
N ARG A 346 22.71 10.68 4.20
CA ARG A 346 22.82 11.82 5.13
C ARG A 346 24.28 12.27 5.19
N THR A 347 24.63 13.29 4.45
CA THR A 347 25.81 14.08 4.80
C THR A 347 25.47 14.93 6.03
N LEU A 348 26.35 14.93 7.04
CA LEU A 348 26.20 15.56 8.37
C LEU A 348 25.81 17.06 8.37
N ASP A 349 25.90 17.74 7.21
CA ASP A 349 25.63 19.17 7.08
C ASP A 349 24.18 19.53 6.63
N ARG A 350 23.28 18.54 6.38
CA ARG A 350 21.91 18.82 5.92
C ARG A 350 20.84 18.31 6.89
N ALA A 351 20.64 19.10 7.95
CA ALA A 351 19.62 18.88 9.00
C ALA A 351 18.15 19.03 8.54
N GLN A 352 17.85 19.03 7.23
CA GLN A 352 16.49 19.18 6.69
C GLN A 352 16.07 17.91 5.92
N GLY A 353 16.08 16.78 6.62
CA GLY A 353 15.49 15.54 6.15
C GLY A 353 13.96 15.62 6.08
N GLY A 354 13.33 14.72 5.35
CA GLY A 354 11.90 14.44 5.39
C GLY A 354 11.75 12.93 5.37
N LEU A 355 10.55 12.38 5.55
CA LEU A 355 10.31 10.94 5.65
C LEU A 355 10.57 10.14 4.33
N GLY A 356 10.94 10.80 3.23
CA GLY A 356 11.04 10.13 1.92
C GLY A 356 9.69 9.69 1.35
N LEU A 357 8.60 10.33 1.81
CA LEU A 357 7.23 9.98 1.44
C LEU A 357 6.69 10.82 0.26
N GLY A 358 7.20 12.04 0.08
CA GLY A 358 6.63 13.00 -0.87
C GLY A 358 6.66 12.53 -2.32
N LEU A 359 7.76 11.93 -2.81
CA LEU A 359 7.83 11.44 -4.19
C LEU A 359 7.04 10.17 -4.42
N SER A 360 6.97 9.27 -3.44
CA SER A 360 6.11 8.08 -3.51
C SER A 360 4.63 8.48 -3.53
N LEU A 361 4.25 9.49 -2.74
CA LEU A 361 2.90 10.05 -2.76
C LEU A 361 2.58 10.68 -4.13
N VAL A 362 3.51 11.45 -4.71
CA VAL A 362 3.38 11.99 -6.07
C VAL A 362 3.10 10.88 -7.08
N LYS A 363 3.92 9.81 -7.09
CA LYS A 363 3.75 8.68 -8.02
C LYS A 363 2.38 8.02 -7.88
N ASN A 364 1.95 7.77 -6.65
CA ASN A 364 0.68 7.10 -6.40
C ASN A 364 -0.52 7.97 -6.77
N ILE A 365 -0.53 9.25 -6.40
CA ILE A 365 -1.63 10.16 -6.75
C ILE A 365 -1.72 10.32 -8.27
N VAL A 366 -0.59 10.49 -8.96
CA VAL A 366 -0.55 10.62 -10.43
C VAL A 366 -1.08 9.34 -11.09
N ALA A 367 -0.68 8.15 -10.60
CA ALA A 367 -1.18 6.87 -11.10
C ALA A 367 -2.70 6.71 -10.88
N LEU A 368 -3.23 7.15 -9.74
CA LEU A 368 -4.68 7.15 -9.47
C LEU A 368 -5.47 8.05 -10.45
N HIS A 369 -4.82 9.09 -11.02
CA HIS A 369 -5.39 9.95 -12.07
C HIS A 369 -5.13 9.42 -13.48
N GLY A 370 -4.65 8.17 -13.64
CA GLY A 370 -4.32 7.58 -14.95
C GLY A 370 -3.11 8.20 -15.63
N GLY A 371 -2.26 8.89 -14.87
CA GLY A 371 -1.07 9.58 -15.34
C GLY A 371 0.24 8.84 -15.06
N GLU A 372 1.35 9.44 -15.47
CA GLU A 372 2.71 8.98 -15.25
C GLU A 372 3.59 10.10 -14.67
N VAL A 373 4.58 9.72 -13.86
CA VAL A 373 5.63 10.63 -13.39
C VAL A 373 7.01 10.09 -13.77
N GLU A 374 7.83 10.96 -14.32
CA GLU A 374 9.23 10.69 -14.69
C GLU A 374 10.18 11.65 -13.97
N ALA A 375 11.38 11.17 -13.66
CA ALA A 375 12.46 12.00 -13.14
C ALA A 375 13.71 11.82 -13.99
N LYS A 376 14.48 12.91 -14.16
CA LYS A 376 15.75 12.93 -14.87
C LYS A 376 16.74 13.80 -14.11
N SER A 377 17.99 13.33 -14.01
CA SER A 377 19.13 14.10 -13.52
C SER A 377 20.39 13.60 -14.21
N GLU A 378 21.29 14.50 -14.55
CA GLU A 378 22.60 14.16 -15.13
C GLU A 378 23.63 13.81 -14.03
N GLY A 379 23.22 13.72 -12.77
CA GLY A 379 24.07 13.42 -11.63
C GLY A 379 24.17 14.57 -10.64
N LEU A 380 25.04 14.38 -9.63
CA LEU A 380 25.19 15.34 -8.55
C LEU A 380 25.68 16.70 -9.06
N GLY A 381 25.05 17.78 -8.55
CA GLY A 381 25.34 19.17 -8.93
C GLY A 381 24.78 19.59 -10.28
N LYS A 382 24.00 18.74 -10.97
CA LYS A 382 23.40 19.06 -12.29
C LYS A 382 21.93 19.40 -12.24
N GLY A 383 21.34 19.45 -11.05
CA GLY A 383 19.92 19.68 -10.88
C GLY A 383 19.06 18.46 -11.22
N SER A 384 17.75 18.65 -11.17
CA SER A 384 16.78 17.60 -11.49
C SER A 384 15.61 18.13 -12.31
N VAL A 385 14.94 17.21 -13.01
CA VAL A 385 13.75 17.48 -13.81
C VAL A 385 12.71 16.41 -13.50
N PHE A 386 11.57 16.82 -12.97
CA PHE A 386 10.41 15.97 -12.73
C PHE A 386 9.30 16.32 -13.70
N THR A 387 8.77 15.35 -14.40
CA THR A 387 7.68 15.53 -15.37
C THR A 387 6.50 14.66 -15.00
N ILE A 388 5.33 15.28 -14.85
CA ILE A 388 4.04 14.61 -14.64
C ILE A 388 3.29 14.66 -15.97
N LYS A 389 2.71 13.56 -16.39
CA LYS A 389 1.83 13.43 -17.55
C LYS A 389 0.44 13.04 -17.06
N LEU A 390 -0.58 13.83 -17.40
CA LEU A 390 -1.99 13.51 -17.10
C LEU A 390 -2.79 13.45 -18.39
N PRO A 391 -3.81 12.57 -18.47
CA PRO A 391 -4.71 12.51 -19.62
C PRO A 391 -5.41 13.86 -19.84
N LEU A 392 -5.41 14.34 -21.09
CA LEU A 392 -6.10 15.56 -21.49
C LEU A 392 -7.60 15.28 -21.59
N LEU A 393 -8.42 16.08 -20.91
CA LEU A 393 -9.87 16.02 -21.09
C LEU A 393 -10.23 16.69 -22.42
N LYS A 394 -10.62 15.89 -23.42
CA LYS A 394 -11.11 16.40 -24.71
C LYS A 394 -12.47 17.04 -24.51
N LYS A 395 -12.54 18.35 -24.63
CA LYS A 395 -13.80 19.12 -24.51
C LYS A 395 -14.76 18.68 -25.60
N GLN A 396 -15.85 18.01 -25.25
CA GLN A 396 -17.04 18.04 -26.09
C GLN A 396 -17.57 19.49 -26.03
N SER A 397 -17.71 20.10 -27.20
CA SER A 397 -18.24 21.45 -27.34
C SER A 397 -19.72 21.43 -26.95
N ASP A 398 -20.01 21.82 -25.72
CA ASP A 398 -21.32 22.35 -25.35
C ASP A 398 -21.12 23.67 -24.61
N THR A 399 -21.78 24.67 -25.16
CA THR A 399 -21.78 26.07 -24.82
C THR A 399 -22.39 26.37 -23.46
N ASP A 400 -21.86 27.42 -22.84
CA ASP A 400 -22.45 28.31 -21.85
C ASP A 400 -22.59 27.84 -20.41
N THR A 401 -21.66 28.32 -19.58
CA THR A 401 -22.05 29.28 -18.52
C THR A 401 -20.82 29.96 -17.94
N VAL A 402 -20.63 31.20 -18.34
CA VAL A 402 -19.70 32.15 -17.72
C VAL A 402 -20.32 32.61 -16.41
N GLY A 403 -19.87 32.03 -15.30
CA GLY A 403 -20.07 32.59 -13.97
C GLY A 403 -19.04 33.70 -13.73
N ARG A 404 -19.51 34.95 -13.65
CA ARG A 404 -18.71 36.11 -13.30
C ARG A 404 -18.03 35.96 -11.95
N PRO A 405 -16.79 36.44 -11.76
CA PRO A 405 -16.18 36.54 -10.45
C PRO A 405 -16.93 37.56 -9.61
N GLY A 406 -17.44 37.13 -8.45
CA GLY A 406 -17.95 38.05 -7.44
C GLY A 406 -16.81 38.85 -6.84
N GLU A 407 -16.95 40.18 -6.88
CA GLU A 407 -16.06 41.14 -6.25
C GLU A 407 -15.96 40.88 -4.73
N LEU A 408 -14.72 40.79 -4.25
CA LEU A 408 -14.40 40.82 -2.82
C LEU A 408 -14.72 42.23 -2.28
N HIS A 409 -15.81 42.31 -1.53
CA HIS A 409 -16.07 43.49 -0.70
C HIS A 409 -15.39 43.27 0.67
N LEU A 410 -14.46 44.09 0.97
CA LEU A 410 -13.94 44.32 2.32
C LEU A 410 -14.83 45.36 3.01
N PRO A 411 -15.49 45.04 4.13
CA PRO A 411 -15.92 46.09 5.03
C PRO A 411 -15.15 45.94 6.36
N GLY A 412 -14.22 46.85 6.59
CA GLY A 412 -13.82 47.21 7.92
C GLY A 412 -14.93 48.05 8.54
N LEU A 413 -15.65 47.52 9.50
CA LEU A 413 -16.51 48.30 10.42
C LEU A 413 -16.41 47.72 11.83
N ALA A 414 -15.91 48.53 12.73
CA ALA A 414 -15.98 48.30 14.15
C ALA A 414 -17.46 48.26 14.57
N MET A 415 -17.90 47.17 15.16
CA MET A 415 -19.24 46.99 15.69
C MET A 415 -19.31 47.37 17.20
N PRO A 416 -20.42 47.92 17.67
CA PRO A 416 -20.59 48.32 19.07
C PRO A 416 -20.75 47.11 20.00
N ASP A 417 -20.36 47.30 21.24
CA ASP A 417 -20.08 46.35 22.33
C ASP A 417 -21.30 45.56 22.89
N SER A 418 -22.49 45.65 22.33
CA SER A 418 -23.73 45.21 22.99
C SER A 418 -24.36 43.88 22.52
N GLU A 419 -23.86 43.26 21.45
CA GLU A 419 -24.44 41.95 20.99
C GLU A 419 -23.34 40.95 20.59
N ARG A 420 -22.64 40.41 21.60
CA ARG A 420 -21.64 39.33 21.33
C ARG A 420 -22.34 38.01 21.20
N LEU A 421 -22.13 37.33 20.05
CA LEU A 421 -22.56 35.96 19.81
C LEU A 421 -22.10 35.05 20.96
N GLN A 422 -23.03 34.30 21.54
CA GLN A 422 -22.72 33.25 22.49
C GLN A 422 -22.52 31.93 21.75
N LEU A 423 -21.33 31.33 21.96
CA LEU A 423 -20.90 30.08 21.34
C LEU A 423 -20.86 28.98 22.40
N MET A 424 -21.13 27.75 22.01
CA MET A 424 -20.91 26.58 22.84
C MET A 424 -19.97 25.61 22.11
N VAL A 425 -18.86 25.25 22.74
CA VAL A 425 -17.89 24.25 22.26
C VAL A 425 -18.10 22.98 23.07
N VAL A 426 -18.23 21.85 22.40
CA VAL A 426 -18.38 20.52 23.03
C VAL A 426 -17.32 19.60 22.46
N ASP A 427 -16.37 19.17 23.29
CA ASP A 427 -15.25 18.31 22.92
C ASP A 427 -14.85 17.49 24.15
N ASP A 428 -14.77 16.16 24.03
CA ASP A 428 -14.42 15.26 25.13
C ASP A 428 -12.94 15.38 25.53
N ASN A 429 -12.11 15.90 24.62
CA ASN A 429 -10.75 16.29 24.93
C ASN A 429 -10.76 17.68 25.59
N ARG A 430 -10.61 17.68 26.91
CA ARG A 430 -10.62 18.88 27.74
C ARG A 430 -9.65 19.97 27.25
N ASP A 431 -8.41 19.58 26.88
CA ASP A 431 -7.41 20.54 26.46
C ASP A 431 -7.75 21.16 25.09
N ALA A 432 -8.29 20.36 24.17
CA ALA A 432 -8.75 20.83 22.88
C ALA A 432 -9.94 21.81 23.02
N GLY A 433 -10.97 21.43 23.79
CA GLY A 433 -12.12 22.26 24.05
C GLY A 433 -11.77 23.59 24.75
N GLN A 434 -10.92 23.55 25.78
CA GLN A 434 -10.48 24.76 26.50
C GLN A 434 -9.59 25.67 25.65
N SER A 435 -8.69 25.10 24.82
CA SER A 435 -7.83 25.88 23.92
C SER A 435 -8.68 26.61 22.88
N LEU A 436 -9.62 25.91 22.22
CA LEU A 436 -10.55 26.50 21.25
C LEU A 436 -11.44 27.56 21.94
N GLY A 437 -11.98 27.26 23.12
CA GLY A 437 -12.78 28.21 23.90
C GLY A 437 -12.00 29.46 24.27
N SER A 438 -10.73 29.35 24.67
CA SER A 438 -9.84 30.47 25.00
C SER A 438 -9.56 31.33 23.76
N LEU A 439 -9.29 30.71 22.64
CA LEU A 439 -9.07 31.38 21.34
C LEU A 439 -10.32 32.19 20.93
N LEU A 440 -11.50 31.59 21.03
CA LEU A 440 -12.76 32.27 20.71
C LEU A 440 -13.04 33.44 21.68
N LYS A 441 -12.73 33.28 22.96
CA LYS A 441 -12.80 34.38 23.95
C LYS A 441 -11.83 35.52 23.64
N ALA A 442 -10.60 35.21 23.21
CA ALA A 442 -9.62 36.22 22.76
C ALA A 442 -10.12 37.00 21.54
N ASN A 443 -10.91 36.35 20.65
CA ASN A 443 -11.60 37.01 19.54
C ASN A 443 -12.94 37.65 19.93
N ARG A 444 -13.15 37.87 21.25
CA ARG A 444 -14.29 38.62 21.84
C ARG A 444 -15.64 37.88 21.74
N TYR A 445 -15.70 36.59 21.48
CA TYR A 445 -16.93 35.78 21.57
C TYR A 445 -17.21 35.33 22.99
N ARG A 446 -18.48 35.26 23.39
CA ARG A 446 -18.88 34.63 24.66
C ARG A 446 -18.90 33.11 24.43
N THR A 447 -18.02 32.36 25.07
CA THR A 447 -17.85 30.95 24.81
C THR A 447 -18.06 30.11 26.07
N LEU A 448 -18.93 29.14 25.99
CA LEU A 448 -19.13 28.04 26.95
C LEU A 448 -18.38 26.82 26.42
N VAL A 449 -17.77 26.03 27.31
CA VAL A 449 -17.03 24.82 26.93
C VAL A 449 -17.57 23.67 27.78
N HIS A 450 -17.94 22.57 27.13
CA HIS A 450 -18.45 21.35 27.74
C HIS A 450 -17.60 20.15 27.31
N GLU A 451 -17.38 19.22 28.23
CA GLU A 451 -16.59 18.00 28.01
C GLU A 451 -17.48 16.79 27.64
N SER A 452 -18.80 16.96 27.60
CA SER A 452 -19.75 15.91 27.21
C SER A 452 -21.02 16.46 26.57
N ALA A 453 -21.67 15.65 25.78
CA ALA A 453 -22.95 15.99 25.14
C ALA A 453 -24.08 16.21 26.17
N GLU A 454 -24.06 15.46 27.27
CA GLU A 454 -25.05 15.56 28.33
C GLU A 454 -24.98 16.91 29.05
N SER A 455 -23.75 17.35 29.39
CA SER A 455 -23.54 18.66 30.03
C SER A 455 -23.93 19.81 29.10
N ALA A 456 -23.61 19.66 27.82
CA ALA A 456 -24.00 20.63 26.79
C ALA A 456 -25.54 20.75 26.64
N LEU A 457 -26.27 19.64 26.66
CA LEU A 457 -27.73 19.65 26.57
C LEU A 457 -28.40 20.30 27.79
N SER A 458 -27.79 20.15 28.98
CA SER A 458 -28.30 20.79 30.19
C SER A 458 -28.27 22.33 30.08
N ASP A 459 -27.24 22.86 29.43
CA ASP A 459 -27.01 24.29 29.28
C ASP A 459 -27.44 24.84 27.90
N ALA A 460 -27.86 23.97 26.97
CA ALA A 460 -28.22 24.36 25.61
C ALA A 460 -29.43 25.33 25.54
N ALA A 461 -30.30 25.27 26.55
CA ALA A 461 -31.47 26.13 26.66
C ALA A 461 -31.13 27.53 27.24
N LEU A 462 -29.86 27.82 27.58
CA LEU A 462 -29.47 29.14 28.07
C LEU A 462 -29.76 30.21 27.01
N PRO A 463 -30.41 31.32 27.37
CA PRO A 463 -30.72 32.37 26.43
C PRO A 463 -29.46 32.94 25.76
N GLY A 464 -29.45 32.97 24.44
CA GLY A 464 -28.38 33.61 23.66
C GLY A 464 -27.37 32.71 23.01
N THR A 465 -27.37 31.38 23.28
CA THR A 465 -26.48 30.46 22.55
C THR A 465 -27.01 30.24 21.13
N ARG A 466 -26.25 30.71 20.16
CA ARG A 466 -26.63 30.69 18.73
C ARG A 466 -25.77 29.82 17.85
N VAL A 467 -24.57 29.45 18.30
CA VAL A 467 -23.65 28.61 17.56
C VAL A 467 -23.12 27.50 18.47
N PHE A 468 -23.22 26.28 17.99
CA PHE A 468 -22.67 25.09 18.63
C PHE A 468 -21.56 24.51 17.78
N ILE A 469 -20.38 24.34 18.36
CA ILE A 469 -19.19 23.73 17.75
C ILE A 469 -19.00 22.39 18.46
N LEU A 470 -19.29 21.30 17.75
CA LEU A 470 -19.45 19.97 18.32
C LEU A 470 -18.42 18.99 17.76
N ASP A 471 -17.65 18.34 18.63
CA ASP A 471 -16.92 17.14 18.22
C ASP A 471 -17.88 16.02 17.88
N ILE A 472 -17.58 15.31 16.77
CA ILE A 472 -18.35 14.13 16.36
C ILE A 472 -17.97 12.91 17.18
N GLY A 473 -16.68 12.76 17.52
CA GLY A 473 -16.06 11.55 18.07
C GLY A 473 -16.15 11.40 19.59
N MET A 474 -17.24 11.82 20.22
CA MET A 474 -17.37 11.78 21.68
C MET A 474 -17.88 10.42 22.22
N PRO A 475 -17.40 9.96 23.37
CA PRO A 475 -17.90 8.75 24.02
C PRO A 475 -19.32 8.93 24.56
N GLY A 476 -20.09 7.84 24.55
CA GLY A 476 -21.49 7.85 25.00
C GLY A 476 -22.43 8.41 23.95
N MET A 477 -22.77 9.69 24.02
CA MET A 477 -23.55 10.39 23.01
C MET A 477 -22.62 11.07 22.01
N ASP A 478 -22.65 10.62 20.75
CA ASP A 478 -21.86 11.21 19.68
C ASP A 478 -22.38 12.58 19.23
N GLY A 479 -21.56 13.31 18.47
CA GLY A 479 -21.93 14.63 17.96
C GLY A 479 -23.13 14.63 17.03
N TYR A 480 -23.39 13.52 16.32
CA TYR A 480 -24.56 13.41 15.45
C TYR A 480 -25.85 13.32 16.25
N GLU A 481 -25.87 12.54 17.33
CA GLU A 481 -27.02 12.42 18.20
C GLU A 481 -27.28 13.73 18.96
N LEU A 482 -26.20 14.39 19.43
CA LEU A 482 -26.30 15.72 20.04
C LEU A 482 -26.94 16.74 19.08
N ALA A 483 -26.46 16.78 17.82
CA ALA A 483 -27.00 17.68 16.80
C ALA A 483 -28.50 17.42 16.54
N ARG A 484 -28.92 16.15 16.43
CA ARG A 484 -30.36 15.80 16.28
C ARG A 484 -31.21 16.29 17.46
N ARG A 485 -30.72 16.17 18.69
CA ARG A 485 -31.39 16.65 19.88
C ARG A 485 -31.47 18.17 19.93
N LEU A 486 -30.41 18.86 19.54
CA LEU A 486 -30.41 20.31 19.41
C LEU A 486 -31.42 20.79 18.35
N ARG A 487 -31.54 20.11 17.22
CA ARG A 487 -32.50 20.41 16.17
C ARG A 487 -33.96 20.12 16.58
N ALA A 488 -34.15 19.11 17.42
CA ALA A 488 -35.49 18.78 17.97
C ALA A 488 -35.98 19.74 19.07
N ASN A 489 -35.07 20.49 19.68
CA ASN A 489 -35.41 21.45 20.74
C ASN A 489 -35.80 22.81 20.15
N PRO A 490 -37.03 23.35 20.40
CA PRO A 490 -37.48 24.64 19.89
C PRO A 490 -36.57 25.82 20.22
N ALA A 491 -35.84 25.76 21.35
CA ALA A 491 -34.90 26.82 21.76
C ALA A 491 -33.63 26.87 20.94
N THR A 492 -33.19 25.74 20.37
CA THR A 492 -31.89 25.59 19.67
C THR A 492 -32.03 25.15 18.21
N GLN A 493 -33.25 24.83 17.74
CA GLN A 493 -33.49 24.31 16.39
C GLN A 493 -32.96 25.19 15.26
N ARG A 494 -32.85 26.50 15.48
CA ARG A 494 -32.33 27.49 14.51
C ARG A 494 -30.88 27.86 14.73
N ALA A 495 -30.24 27.34 15.78
CA ALA A 495 -28.83 27.60 16.04
C ALA A 495 -27.96 27.03 14.94
N MET A 496 -26.84 27.67 14.66
CA MET A 496 -25.83 27.12 13.75
C MET A 496 -25.07 25.97 14.39
N LEU A 497 -25.02 24.84 13.72
CA LEU A 497 -24.27 23.65 14.17
C LEU A 497 -23.06 23.45 13.32
N ILE A 498 -21.88 23.50 13.92
CA ILE A 498 -20.57 23.30 13.28
C ILE A 498 -20.00 21.99 13.79
N ALA A 499 -19.72 21.05 12.88
CA ALA A 499 -19.09 19.77 13.19
C ALA A 499 -17.58 19.89 13.21
N LEU A 500 -16.91 19.32 14.22
CA LEU A 500 -15.48 19.05 14.25
C LEU A 500 -15.29 17.54 14.04
N THR A 501 -14.58 17.13 12.99
CA THR A 501 -14.40 15.73 12.63
C THR A 501 -12.92 15.38 12.51
N GLY A 502 -12.53 14.21 13.02
CA GLY A 502 -11.18 13.65 12.78
C GLY A 502 -10.98 13.07 11.38
N TYR A 503 -12.06 12.85 10.62
CA TYR A 503 -12.02 12.24 9.29
C TYR A 503 -12.95 13.02 8.35
N GLY A 504 -12.36 13.63 7.32
CA GLY A 504 -13.09 14.39 6.30
C GLY A 504 -13.77 13.52 5.24
N GLN A 505 -14.38 12.37 5.60
CA GLN A 505 -14.99 11.47 4.63
C GLN A 505 -16.38 11.95 4.20
N GLU A 506 -16.74 11.67 2.94
CA GLU A 506 -18.08 11.96 2.38
C GLU A 506 -19.22 11.34 3.18
N LYS A 507 -19.02 10.16 3.76
CA LYS A 507 -19.98 9.52 4.65
C LYS A 507 -20.26 10.39 5.88
N ASP A 508 -19.24 11.02 6.44
CA ASP A 508 -19.38 11.89 7.61
C ASP A 508 -20.12 13.15 7.24
N ARG A 509 -19.90 13.72 6.05
CA ARG A 509 -20.67 14.87 5.54
C ARG A 509 -22.12 14.53 5.27
N ALA A 510 -22.40 13.37 4.66
CA ALA A 510 -23.77 12.92 4.40
C ALA A 510 -24.54 12.64 5.70
N MET A 511 -23.91 11.93 6.65
CA MET A 511 -24.47 11.66 7.99
C MET A 511 -24.66 12.96 8.77
N GLY A 512 -23.72 13.87 8.70
CA GLY A 512 -23.81 15.13 9.37
C GLY A 512 -24.91 16.03 8.80
N LYS A 513 -25.05 16.11 7.47
CA LYS A 513 -26.17 16.83 6.84
C LYS A 513 -27.52 16.26 7.26
N ALA A 514 -27.63 14.93 7.36
CA ALA A 514 -28.82 14.25 7.88
C ALA A 514 -29.05 14.50 9.37
N ALA A 515 -28.00 14.72 10.17
CA ALA A 515 -28.09 15.10 11.59
C ALA A 515 -28.38 16.58 11.81
N GLY A 516 -28.26 17.42 10.77
CA GLY A 516 -28.65 18.83 10.81
C GLY A 516 -27.47 19.79 11.03
N PHE A 517 -26.23 19.39 10.74
CA PHE A 517 -25.07 20.31 10.74
C PHE A 517 -25.09 21.26 9.55
N ASP A 518 -24.66 22.49 9.77
CA ASP A 518 -24.56 23.54 8.76
C ASP A 518 -23.15 23.63 8.16
N HIS A 519 -22.11 23.44 9.00
CA HIS A 519 -20.70 23.53 8.60
C HIS A 519 -19.87 22.39 9.18
N TYR A 520 -18.71 22.12 8.50
CA TYR A 520 -17.79 21.03 8.87
C TYR A 520 -16.35 21.52 8.86
N PHE A 521 -15.62 21.24 9.92
CA PHE A 521 -14.18 21.45 10.02
C PHE A 521 -13.48 20.14 10.35
N VAL A 522 -12.35 19.90 9.71
CA VAL A 522 -11.50 18.74 10.00
C VAL A 522 -10.54 19.13 11.13
N LYS A 523 -10.37 18.28 12.12
CA LYS A 523 -9.36 18.46 13.18
C LYS A 523 -7.95 18.15 12.63
N PRO A 524 -6.91 18.99 12.93
CA PRO A 524 -6.96 20.19 13.76
C PRO A 524 -7.65 21.36 13.05
N VAL A 525 -8.52 22.06 13.77
CA VAL A 525 -9.30 23.19 13.24
C VAL A 525 -8.37 24.36 12.95
N ASP A 526 -8.47 24.92 11.74
CA ASP A 526 -7.80 26.19 11.41
C ASP A 526 -8.53 27.36 12.10
N PRO A 527 -7.86 28.05 13.05
CA PRO A 527 -8.50 29.16 13.76
C PRO A 527 -8.93 30.31 12.86
N HIS A 528 -8.20 30.57 11.79
CA HIS A 528 -8.53 31.66 10.86
C HIS A 528 -9.80 31.37 10.08
N GLN A 529 -9.94 30.15 9.54
CA GLN A 529 -11.14 29.75 8.81
C GLN A 529 -12.38 29.75 9.72
N LEU A 530 -12.25 29.28 10.95
CA LEU A 530 -13.37 29.26 11.90
C LEU A 530 -13.78 30.68 12.29
N THR A 531 -12.83 31.56 12.62
CA THR A 531 -13.14 32.95 12.99
C THR A 531 -13.67 33.76 11.80
N GLN A 532 -13.22 33.50 10.58
CA GLN A 532 -13.79 34.09 9.37
C GLN A 532 -15.24 33.69 9.18
N LEU A 533 -15.57 32.38 9.28
CA LEU A 533 -16.97 31.91 9.22
C LEU A 533 -17.85 32.61 10.28
N LEU A 534 -17.35 32.68 11.52
CA LEU A 534 -18.09 33.31 12.61
C LEU A 534 -18.28 34.82 12.41
N ALA A 535 -17.33 35.51 11.73
CA ALA A 535 -17.42 36.92 11.43
C ALA A 535 -18.42 37.24 10.27
N GLU A 536 -18.67 36.29 9.40
CA GLU A 536 -19.65 36.40 8.31
C GLU A 536 -21.10 36.20 8.78
N LEU A 537 -21.31 35.74 10.04
CA LEU A 537 -22.63 35.52 10.58
C LEU A 537 -23.35 36.85 10.88
N PRO A 538 -24.59 37.04 10.40
CA PRO A 538 -25.37 38.22 10.74
C PRO A 538 -25.66 38.26 12.23
N ALA A 539 -25.55 39.43 12.85
CA ALA A 539 -25.82 39.66 14.27
C ALA A 539 -27.24 39.21 14.75
N HIS A 540 -28.10 38.85 13.83
CA HIS A 540 -29.50 38.50 14.06
C HIS A 540 -29.88 37.05 13.66
N VAL A 541 -28.96 36.11 13.66
CA VAL A 541 -29.32 34.68 13.47
C VAL A 541 -29.89 34.08 14.73
#